data_f2bc190825d5a2d2f6cfbb044a238c71
#
_entry.id   f2bc190825d5a2d2f6cfbb044a238c71
#
_cell.length_a   1.000
_cell.length_b   1.000
_cell.length_c   1.000
_cell.angle_alpha   90.00
_cell.angle_beta   90.00
_cell.angle_gamma   90.00
#
_symmetry.space_group_name_H-M   'P 1'
#
loop_
_entity.id
_entity.type
_entity.pdbx_description
1 polymer ?
#
loop_
_entity_poly.entity_id
_entity_poly.type
_entity_poly.pdbx_seq_one_letter_code
_entity_poly.pdbx_strand_id
1 'polypeptide(L)'
;MQREFVSGAGLGLRRALLEPFGAGDEVRVDFLEVAPENWSGSGGRRGRQFRELTERLPFLCHGLSLNLGGYAPLDMSLLRAIKGFIEQHDIRAYSEHLSACADDGQLYDLMPLPFSDESVRRVAERVRVVQDVLERPLIVENVSAYARLPGELEEVDFVRAVLEEADCQLLLDVNNVYVNACNFGFDAHAYIAAMPSRRIAYLHMAGHDEQGASLKIDTHGAPVCDPVWELLAHAYACHGERPTLLERDFNLPPLSELYAETDRIRELQRRSGEAQLRSLGYGT
;
A
#
# COMPACT_ATOMS: atom_id res chain seq x y z
N MET A 1 -22.76 3.49 -11.28
CA MET A 1 -22.79 3.64 -9.81
C MET A 1 -21.36 3.45 -9.35
N GLN A 2 -20.67 4.49 -8.88
CA GLN A 2 -19.37 4.32 -8.24
C GLN A 2 -19.59 3.44 -7.01
N ARG A 3 -18.91 2.28 -6.96
CA ARG A 3 -18.96 1.42 -5.77
C ARG A 3 -18.17 2.08 -4.66
N GLU A 4 -18.62 1.84 -3.44
CA GLU A 4 -17.99 2.35 -2.22
C GLU A 4 -16.55 1.82 -2.09
N PHE A 5 -15.61 2.69 -1.72
CA PHE A 5 -14.24 2.28 -1.40
C PHE A 5 -14.24 1.36 -0.18
N VAL A 6 -13.15 0.65 0.06
CA VAL A 6 -13.03 -0.23 1.23
C VAL A 6 -12.97 0.57 2.53
N SER A 7 -13.26 -0.07 3.67
CA SER A 7 -13.15 0.48 5.02
C SER A 7 -12.61 -0.56 5.99
N GLY A 8 -12.21 -0.16 7.19
CA GLY A 8 -11.75 -1.05 8.25
C GLY A 8 -10.33 -1.59 8.05
N ALA A 9 -10.10 -2.83 8.50
CA ALA A 9 -8.80 -3.49 8.50
C ALA A 9 -8.73 -4.63 7.48
N GLY A 10 -7.77 -4.53 6.54
CA GLY A 10 -7.52 -5.51 5.50
C GLY A 10 -6.29 -6.39 5.77
N LEU A 11 -6.11 -7.40 4.94
CA LEU A 11 -4.96 -8.30 4.96
C LEU A 11 -4.49 -8.59 3.53
N GLY A 12 -3.17 -8.57 3.33
CA GLY A 12 -2.54 -9.02 2.08
C GLY A 12 -2.80 -10.51 1.86
N LEU A 13 -3.50 -10.87 0.78
CA LEU A 13 -3.78 -12.27 0.47
C LEU A 13 -2.57 -12.92 -0.18
N ARG A 14 -1.96 -13.85 0.53
CA ARG A 14 -0.90 -14.73 0.01
C ARG A 14 -1.47 -16.11 -0.33
N ARG A 15 -0.84 -16.81 -1.27
CA ARG A 15 -1.33 -18.13 -1.75
C ARG A 15 -1.53 -19.14 -0.63
N ALA A 16 -0.70 -19.08 0.42
CA ALA A 16 -0.81 -19.95 1.58
C ALA A 16 -2.09 -19.73 2.41
N LEU A 17 -2.72 -18.55 2.29
CA LEU A 17 -3.96 -18.21 3.00
C LEU A 17 -5.22 -18.69 2.27
N LEU A 18 -5.14 -19.18 1.03
CA LEU A 18 -6.31 -19.65 0.29
C LEU A 18 -6.99 -20.86 0.94
N GLU A 19 -6.22 -21.83 1.42
CA GLU A 19 -6.80 -23.01 2.05
C GLU A 19 -7.48 -22.68 3.40
N PRO A 20 -6.83 -21.95 4.32
CA PRO A 20 -7.50 -21.47 5.52
C PRO A 20 -8.78 -20.68 5.25
N PHE A 21 -8.75 -19.75 4.26
CA PHE A 21 -9.94 -18.96 3.93
C PHE A 21 -11.03 -19.72 3.18
N GLY A 22 -10.68 -20.83 2.53
CA GLY A 22 -11.60 -21.72 1.81
C GLY A 22 -12.21 -22.83 2.64
N ALA A 23 -11.72 -23.08 3.86
CA ALA A 23 -12.18 -24.18 4.73
C ALA A 23 -13.56 -23.94 5.38
N GLY A 24 -14.23 -22.85 5.04
CA GLY A 24 -15.54 -22.48 5.60
C GLY A 24 -15.46 -21.67 6.89
N ASP A 25 -14.23 -21.36 7.33
CA ASP A 25 -14.02 -20.45 8.44
C ASP A 25 -14.40 -19.02 8.05
N GLU A 26 -14.87 -18.26 9.02
CA GLU A 26 -15.19 -16.84 8.83
C GLU A 26 -13.89 -16.06 8.58
N VAL A 27 -13.80 -15.38 7.43
CA VAL A 27 -12.69 -14.48 7.14
C VAL A 27 -12.91 -13.19 7.91
N ARG A 28 -12.09 -12.97 8.95
CA ARG A 28 -12.23 -11.88 9.91
C ARG A 28 -11.46 -10.61 9.50
N VAL A 29 -11.54 -10.25 8.21
CA VAL A 29 -11.00 -8.99 7.69
C VAL A 29 -12.06 -8.29 6.84
N ASP A 30 -11.93 -6.97 6.69
CA ASP A 30 -12.94 -6.16 6.00
C ASP A 30 -12.69 -6.12 4.49
N PHE A 31 -11.44 -6.30 4.06
CA PHE A 31 -11.04 -6.40 2.67
C PHE A 31 -9.72 -7.18 2.52
N LEU A 32 -9.43 -7.57 1.30
CA LEU A 32 -8.19 -8.27 0.95
C LEU A 32 -7.45 -7.49 -0.17
N GLU A 33 -6.15 -7.70 -0.26
CA GLU A 33 -5.32 -7.13 -1.31
C GLU A 33 -4.44 -8.19 -1.96
N VAL A 34 -4.22 -8.04 -3.27
CA VAL A 34 -3.38 -8.94 -4.07
C VAL A 34 -2.55 -8.18 -5.08
N ALA A 35 -1.37 -8.72 -5.42
CA ALA A 35 -0.64 -8.29 -6.61
C ALA A 35 -1.24 -8.99 -7.85
N PRO A 36 -1.82 -8.26 -8.80
CA PRO A 36 -2.50 -8.86 -9.96
C PRO A 36 -1.56 -9.73 -10.79
N GLU A 37 -0.26 -9.43 -10.84
CA GLU A 37 0.76 -10.23 -11.52
C GLU A 37 0.85 -11.66 -11.00
N ASN A 38 0.62 -11.85 -9.70
CA ASN A 38 0.69 -13.15 -9.05
C ASN A 38 -0.58 -14.00 -9.25
N TRP A 39 -1.68 -13.40 -9.68
CA TRP A 39 -2.99 -14.04 -9.77
C TRP A 39 -3.57 -14.08 -11.17
N SER A 40 -3.10 -13.22 -12.08
CA SER A 40 -3.49 -13.21 -13.49
C SER A 40 -3.23 -14.58 -14.13
N GLY A 41 -4.19 -15.10 -14.88
CA GLY A 41 -4.11 -16.39 -15.52
C GLY A 41 -4.22 -17.60 -14.57
N SER A 42 -4.45 -17.39 -13.26
CA SER A 42 -4.65 -18.49 -12.30
C SER A 42 -5.94 -19.25 -12.61
N GLY A 43 -5.81 -20.50 -13.00
CA GLY A 43 -6.91 -21.41 -13.32
C GLY A 43 -7.08 -22.55 -12.29
N GLY A 44 -7.92 -23.52 -12.65
CA GLY A 44 -8.13 -24.73 -11.85
C GLY A 44 -8.74 -24.45 -10.46
N ARG A 45 -8.32 -25.24 -9.46
CA ARG A 45 -8.83 -25.12 -8.07
C ARG A 45 -8.52 -23.76 -7.47
N ARG A 46 -7.29 -23.28 -7.67
CA ARG A 46 -6.82 -22.00 -7.12
C ARG A 46 -7.61 -20.81 -7.66
N GLY A 47 -7.82 -20.76 -8.99
CA GLY A 47 -8.61 -19.70 -9.60
C GLY A 47 -10.07 -19.70 -9.15
N ARG A 48 -10.67 -20.88 -8.86
CA ARG A 48 -12.01 -20.97 -8.28
C ARG A 48 -12.05 -20.43 -6.86
N GLN A 49 -11.13 -20.86 -6.00
CA GLN A 49 -11.04 -20.37 -4.61
C GLN A 49 -10.84 -18.85 -4.55
N PHE A 50 -9.98 -18.31 -5.41
CA PHE A 50 -9.78 -16.87 -5.51
C PHE A 50 -11.07 -16.14 -5.90
N ARG A 51 -11.79 -16.64 -6.92
CA ARG A 51 -13.06 -16.07 -7.35
C ARG A 51 -14.11 -16.08 -6.24
N GLU A 52 -14.25 -17.19 -5.54
CA GLU A 52 -15.15 -17.31 -4.39
C GLU A 52 -14.86 -16.26 -3.30
N LEU A 53 -13.59 -15.91 -3.08
CA LEU A 53 -13.22 -14.84 -2.16
C LEU A 53 -13.58 -13.46 -2.71
N THR A 54 -13.32 -13.17 -4.00
CA THR A 54 -13.64 -11.86 -4.61
C THR A 54 -15.14 -11.62 -4.72
N GLU A 55 -15.97 -12.67 -4.71
CA GLU A 55 -17.44 -12.58 -4.65
C GLU A 55 -17.98 -12.29 -3.23
N ARG A 56 -17.17 -12.57 -2.19
CA ARG A 56 -17.59 -12.45 -0.78
C ARG A 56 -17.03 -11.20 -0.10
N LEU A 57 -15.86 -10.76 -0.48
CA LEU A 57 -15.13 -9.65 0.14
C LEU A 57 -14.70 -8.63 -0.91
N PRO A 58 -14.62 -7.35 -0.55
CA PRO A 58 -13.99 -6.35 -1.41
C PRO A 58 -12.48 -6.58 -1.51
N PHE A 59 -11.94 -6.34 -2.70
CA PHE A 59 -10.52 -6.50 -2.99
C PHE A 59 -9.90 -5.21 -3.50
N LEU A 60 -8.65 -4.99 -3.09
CA LEU A 60 -7.71 -4.04 -3.71
C LEU A 60 -6.66 -4.81 -4.52
N CYS A 61 -6.05 -4.13 -5.47
CA CYS A 61 -4.83 -4.61 -6.14
C CYS A 61 -3.68 -3.65 -5.87
N HIS A 62 -2.54 -4.23 -5.53
CA HIS A 62 -1.27 -3.54 -5.38
C HIS A 62 -0.26 -4.14 -6.36
N GLY A 63 0.12 -3.36 -7.38
CA GLY A 63 0.95 -3.79 -8.49
C GLY A 63 2.44 -3.80 -8.14
N LEU A 64 3.20 -4.63 -8.87
CA LEU A 64 4.62 -4.85 -8.63
C LEU A 64 5.50 -4.42 -9.80
N SER A 65 4.94 -4.13 -10.98
CA SER A 65 5.72 -4.21 -12.20
C SER A 65 5.51 -3.10 -13.22
N LEU A 66 4.69 -2.07 -12.94
CA LEU A 66 4.50 -0.96 -13.88
C LEU A 66 5.73 -0.06 -14.01
N ASN A 67 6.67 -0.13 -13.05
CA ASN A 67 7.94 0.60 -13.15
C ASN A 67 7.74 2.11 -13.34
N LEU A 68 6.88 2.73 -12.50
CA LEU A 68 6.49 4.14 -12.65
C LEU A 68 7.67 5.11 -12.70
N GLY A 69 8.74 4.83 -11.97
CA GLY A 69 9.95 5.64 -11.93
C GLY A 69 10.98 5.34 -13.01
N GLY A 70 10.82 4.26 -13.77
CA GLY A 70 11.79 3.84 -14.78
C GLY A 70 11.83 4.71 -16.03
N TYR A 71 12.86 4.51 -16.84
CA TYR A 71 13.04 5.21 -18.11
C TYR A 71 12.46 4.45 -19.31
N ALA A 72 12.43 3.11 -19.23
CA ALA A 72 11.82 2.30 -20.28
C ALA A 72 10.32 2.63 -20.45
N PRO A 73 9.76 2.53 -21.65
CA PRO A 73 8.32 2.72 -21.87
C PRO A 73 7.47 1.84 -20.94
N LEU A 74 6.27 2.32 -20.58
CA LEU A 74 5.30 1.49 -19.85
C LEU A 74 4.95 0.24 -20.66
N ASP A 75 4.90 -0.91 -20.00
CA ASP A 75 4.39 -2.13 -20.63
C ASP A 75 2.86 -2.05 -20.78
N MET A 76 2.43 -1.65 -21.97
CA MET A 76 1.02 -1.49 -22.30
C MET A 76 0.28 -2.84 -22.37
N SER A 77 0.99 -3.97 -22.49
CA SER A 77 0.37 -5.30 -22.48
C SER A 77 0.06 -5.71 -21.05
N LEU A 78 0.98 -5.50 -20.12
CA LEU A 78 0.77 -5.66 -18.69
C LEU A 78 -0.36 -4.76 -18.19
N LEU A 79 -0.35 -3.48 -18.54
CA LEU A 79 -1.36 -2.52 -18.10
C LEU A 79 -2.78 -2.92 -18.57
N ARG A 80 -2.92 -3.42 -19.80
CA ARG A 80 -4.21 -3.96 -20.28
C ARG A 80 -4.60 -5.25 -19.56
N ALA A 81 -3.64 -6.11 -19.24
CA ALA A 81 -3.92 -7.33 -18.46
C ALA A 81 -4.40 -6.97 -17.03
N ILE A 82 -3.78 -5.97 -16.40
CA ILE A 82 -4.21 -5.43 -15.10
C ILE A 82 -5.63 -4.88 -15.19
N LYS A 83 -5.95 -4.07 -16.22
CA LYS A 83 -7.33 -3.58 -16.44
C LYS A 83 -8.33 -4.73 -16.52
N GLY A 84 -8.04 -5.74 -17.34
CA GLY A 84 -8.90 -6.92 -17.46
C GLY A 84 -9.07 -7.69 -16.14
N PHE A 85 -8.02 -7.81 -15.35
CA PHE A 85 -8.07 -8.44 -14.03
C PHE A 85 -8.95 -7.63 -13.05
N ILE A 86 -8.79 -6.33 -13.02
CA ILE A 86 -9.59 -5.40 -12.20
C ILE A 86 -11.09 -5.54 -12.54
N GLU A 87 -11.42 -5.54 -13.83
CA GLU A 87 -12.81 -5.67 -14.31
C GLU A 87 -13.39 -7.07 -14.01
N GLN A 88 -12.61 -8.12 -14.24
CA GLN A 88 -13.03 -9.50 -14.02
C GLN A 88 -13.36 -9.82 -12.55
N HIS A 89 -12.61 -9.23 -11.62
CA HIS A 89 -12.69 -9.56 -10.20
C HIS A 89 -13.34 -8.44 -9.36
N ASP A 90 -13.89 -7.41 -10.02
CA ASP A 90 -14.54 -6.28 -9.36
C ASP A 90 -13.65 -5.57 -8.31
N ILE A 91 -12.37 -5.40 -8.65
CA ILE A 91 -11.38 -4.77 -7.79
C ILE A 91 -11.73 -3.30 -7.55
N ARG A 92 -11.71 -2.88 -6.28
CA ARG A 92 -12.15 -1.53 -5.87
C ARG A 92 -11.16 -0.44 -6.25
N ALA A 93 -9.87 -0.69 -6.13
CA ALA A 93 -8.80 0.24 -6.49
C ALA A 93 -7.52 -0.50 -6.89
N TYR A 94 -6.64 0.22 -7.56
CA TYR A 94 -5.32 -0.24 -7.94
C TYR A 94 -4.26 0.75 -7.44
N SER A 95 -3.25 0.23 -6.78
CA SER A 95 -2.07 0.97 -6.35
C SER A 95 -0.79 0.41 -6.97
N GLU A 96 0.27 1.21 -6.96
CA GLU A 96 1.58 0.84 -7.51
C GLU A 96 2.69 1.59 -6.77
N HIS A 97 3.87 1.00 -6.74
CA HIS A 97 5.04 1.54 -6.07
C HIS A 97 5.61 2.79 -6.77
N LEU A 98 5.95 3.81 -5.98
CA LEU A 98 6.68 5.00 -6.45
C LEU A 98 8.18 4.69 -6.55
N SER A 99 8.54 3.79 -7.47
CA SER A 99 9.87 3.23 -7.62
C SER A 99 10.20 2.90 -9.08
N ALA A 100 11.46 2.53 -9.32
CA ALA A 100 11.86 1.83 -10.54
C ALA A 100 12.10 0.34 -10.21
N CYS A 101 11.60 -0.57 -11.04
CA CYS A 101 11.72 -2.01 -10.84
C CYS A 101 12.15 -2.77 -12.10
N ALA A 102 12.42 -2.07 -13.18
CA ALA A 102 12.85 -2.67 -14.44
C ALA A 102 13.70 -1.68 -15.27
N ASP A 103 14.54 -2.26 -16.13
CA ASP A 103 15.26 -1.57 -17.19
C ASP A 103 15.21 -2.46 -18.45
N ASP A 104 16.31 -3.05 -18.91
CA ASP A 104 16.30 -4.08 -19.97
C ASP A 104 15.67 -5.41 -19.51
N GLY A 105 15.38 -5.54 -18.21
CA GLY A 105 14.74 -6.69 -17.57
C GLY A 105 14.19 -6.33 -16.20
N GLN A 106 13.45 -7.26 -15.58
CA GLN A 106 12.90 -7.09 -14.25
C GLN A 106 14.01 -7.15 -13.20
N LEU A 107 14.04 -6.19 -12.28
CA LEU A 107 15.05 -6.12 -11.20
C LEU A 107 14.67 -6.99 -10.00
N TYR A 108 13.40 -7.37 -9.85
CA TYR A 108 12.85 -8.09 -8.68
C TYR A 108 13.09 -7.35 -7.36
N ASP A 109 13.27 -6.05 -7.41
CA ASP A 109 13.45 -5.16 -6.28
C ASP A 109 12.93 -3.76 -6.60
N LEU A 110 12.67 -2.96 -5.58
CA LEU A 110 12.21 -1.59 -5.70
C LEU A 110 13.42 -0.64 -5.58
N MET A 111 13.78 -0.03 -6.68
CA MET A 111 14.89 0.92 -6.71
C MET A 111 14.41 2.32 -6.39
N PRO A 112 15.11 3.05 -5.50
CA PRO A 112 14.76 4.42 -5.18
C PRO A 112 14.87 5.33 -6.41
N LEU A 113 14.14 6.43 -6.40
CA LEU A 113 14.20 7.47 -7.43
C LEU A 113 15.05 8.65 -6.96
N PRO A 114 15.70 9.37 -7.88
CA PRO A 114 16.21 10.70 -7.56
C PRO A 114 15.05 11.63 -7.22
N PHE A 115 15.07 12.27 -6.06
CA PHE A 115 14.03 13.22 -5.68
C PHE A 115 14.29 14.57 -6.34
N SER A 116 13.86 14.68 -7.61
CA SER A 116 14.10 15.84 -8.47
C SER A 116 12.84 16.24 -9.24
N ASP A 117 12.78 17.49 -9.70
CA ASP A 117 11.68 17.99 -10.54
C ASP A 117 11.55 17.18 -11.85
N GLU A 118 12.65 16.67 -12.38
CA GLU A 118 12.63 15.81 -13.56
C GLU A 118 11.90 14.50 -13.27
N SER A 119 12.23 13.87 -12.15
CA SER A 119 11.58 12.63 -11.72
C SER A 119 10.10 12.84 -11.41
N VAL A 120 9.72 13.98 -10.79
CA VAL A 120 8.32 14.34 -10.58
C VAL A 120 7.57 14.38 -11.91
N ARG A 121 8.06 15.12 -12.89
CA ARG A 121 7.42 15.23 -14.21
C ARG A 121 7.30 13.87 -14.91
N ARG A 122 8.38 13.09 -14.93
CA ARG A 122 8.41 11.76 -15.56
C ARG A 122 7.39 10.82 -14.92
N VAL A 123 7.39 10.73 -13.61
CA VAL A 123 6.44 9.87 -12.88
C VAL A 123 5.01 10.34 -13.12
N ALA A 124 4.74 11.64 -13.03
CA ALA A 124 3.41 12.19 -13.22
C ALA A 124 2.86 11.93 -14.64
N GLU A 125 3.68 12.05 -15.66
CA GLU A 125 3.28 11.70 -17.04
C GLU A 125 2.88 10.22 -17.15
N ARG A 126 3.65 9.32 -16.53
CA ARG A 126 3.38 7.87 -16.55
C ARG A 126 2.12 7.52 -15.74
N VAL A 127 1.96 8.15 -14.57
CA VAL A 127 0.74 8.00 -13.75
C VAL A 127 -0.50 8.41 -14.54
N ARG A 128 -0.47 9.54 -15.26
CA ARG A 128 -1.58 9.98 -16.11
C ARG A 128 -1.92 8.95 -17.20
N VAL A 129 -0.91 8.38 -17.87
CA VAL A 129 -1.14 7.31 -18.86
C VAL A 129 -1.80 6.09 -18.22
N VAL A 130 -1.36 5.69 -17.02
CA VAL A 130 -1.98 4.57 -16.30
C VAL A 130 -3.43 4.90 -15.93
N GLN A 131 -3.71 6.09 -15.42
CA GLN A 131 -5.06 6.55 -15.08
C GLN A 131 -5.98 6.56 -16.31
N ASP A 132 -5.50 7.04 -17.44
CA ASP A 132 -6.25 7.07 -18.70
C ASP A 132 -6.61 5.66 -19.19
N VAL A 133 -5.65 4.71 -19.12
CA VAL A 133 -5.90 3.32 -19.54
C VAL A 133 -6.83 2.60 -18.58
N LEU A 134 -6.62 2.76 -17.27
CA LEU A 134 -7.44 2.11 -16.23
C LEU A 134 -8.80 2.80 -16.04
N GLU A 135 -8.98 4.03 -16.54
CA GLU A 135 -10.19 4.86 -16.38
C GLU A 135 -10.55 5.08 -14.90
N ARG A 136 -9.52 5.23 -14.08
CA ARG A 136 -9.63 5.46 -12.62
C ARG A 136 -8.40 6.14 -12.05
N PRO A 137 -8.50 6.80 -10.88
CA PRO A 137 -7.33 7.32 -10.18
C PRO A 137 -6.35 6.18 -9.86
N LEU A 138 -5.06 6.43 -10.05
CA LEU A 138 -4.00 5.58 -9.54
C LEU A 138 -3.69 5.98 -8.10
N ILE A 139 -3.36 5.01 -7.28
CA ILE A 139 -2.85 5.21 -5.94
C ILE A 139 -1.35 4.87 -5.98
N VAL A 140 -0.49 5.79 -5.56
CA VAL A 140 0.97 5.54 -5.51
C VAL A 140 1.42 5.36 -4.07
N GLU A 141 2.40 4.49 -3.86
CA GLU A 141 2.94 4.17 -2.54
C GLU A 141 4.31 4.80 -2.32
N ASN A 142 4.55 5.35 -1.13
CA ASN A 142 5.89 5.68 -0.64
C ASN A 142 6.66 4.42 -0.28
N VAL A 143 7.79 4.19 -0.93
CA VAL A 143 8.56 2.96 -0.79
C VAL A 143 9.71 3.08 0.20
N SER A 144 10.12 1.97 0.81
CA SER A 144 11.36 1.89 1.59
C SER A 144 12.59 1.99 0.69
N ALA A 145 13.68 2.54 1.24
CA ALA A 145 14.94 2.69 0.53
C ALA A 145 16.15 2.43 1.43
N TYR A 146 17.25 1.99 0.81
CA TYR A 146 18.51 1.69 1.51
C TYR A 146 19.66 2.56 1.01
N ALA A 147 19.42 3.40 0.02
CA ALA A 147 20.32 4.41 -0.49
C ALA A 147 19.54 5.63 -0.95
N ARG A 148 20.11 6.82 -0.75
CA ARG A 148 19.60 8.05 -1.35
C ARG A 148 20.33 8.31 -2.66
N LEU A 149 19.56 8.55 -3.70
CA LEU A 149 20.10 9.07 -4.95
C LEU A 149 20.19 10.59 -4.87
N PRO A 150 21.15 11.23 -5.58
CA PRO A 150 21.23 12.68 -5.64
C PRO A 150 19.91 13.29 -6.17
N GLY A 151 19.43 14.33 -5.51
CA GLY A 151 18.22 15.08 -5.88
C GLY A 151 18.14 16.39 -5.11
N GLU A 152 17.28 17.30 -5.54
CA GLU A 152 17.12 18.64 -4.96
C GLU A 152 16.00 18.69 -3.91
N LEU A 153 15.13 17.66 -3.87
CA LEU A 153 13.97 17.60 -2.97
C LEU A 153 14.22 16.65 -1.81
N GLU A 154 13.56 16.90 -0.69
CA GLU A 154 13.38 15.89 0.33
C GLU A 154 12.29 14.91 -0.11
N GLU A 155 12.28 13.68 0.42
CA GLU A 155 11.31 12.64 0.05
C GLU A 155 9.86 13.11 0.21
N VAL A 156 9.56 13.78 1.33
CA VAL A 156 8.22 14.31 1.63
C VAL A 156 7.73 15.29 0.56
N ASP A 157 8.61 16.16 0.08
CA ASP A 157 8.28 17.15 -0.95
C ASP A 157 8.17 16.51 -2.33
N PHE A 158 9.01 15.52 -2.62
CA PHE A 158 8.92 14.72 -3.84
C PHE A 158 7.58 13.98 -3.94
N VAL A 159 7.19 13.25 -2.90
CA VAL A 159 5.91 12.53 -2.87
C VAL A 159 4.75 13.51 -3.07
N ARG A 160 4.72 14.63 -2.33
CA ARG A 160 3.68 15.64 -2.47
C ARG A 160 3.61 16.25 -3.86
N ALA A 161 4.76 16.55 -4.46
CA ALA A 161 4.84 17.09 -5.82
C ALA A 161 4.29 16.08 -6.86
N VAL A 162 4.61 14.79 -6.73
CA VAL A 162 4.05 13.74 -7.60
C VAL A 162 2.53 13.67 -7.47
N LEU A 163 2.00 13.66 -6.23
CA LEU A 163 0.57 13.60 -5.98
C LEU A 163 -0.19 14.79 -6.59
N GLU A 164 0.40 15.98 -6.50
CA GLU A 164 -0.19 17.19 -7.06
C GLU A 164 -0.11 17.22 -8.58
N GLU A 165 1.08 16.98 -9.14
CA GLU A 165 1.33 17.02 -10.57
C GLU A 165 0.57 15.95 -11.35
N ALA A 166 0.46 14.74 -10.80
CA ALA A 166 -0.23 13.62 -11.44
C ALA A 166 -1.75 13.59 -11.19
N ASP A 167 -2.24 14.39 -10.25
CA ASP A 167 -3.61 14.31 -9.71
C ASP A 167 -4.01 12.89 -9.28
N CYS A 168 -3.12 12.21 -8.54
CA CYS A 168 -3.29 10.85 -8.06
C CYS A 168 -3.50 10.79 -6.55
N GLN A 169 -3.70 9.58 -6.01
CA GLN A 169 -3.88 9.32 -4.59
C GLN A 169 -2.65 8.67 -3.98
N LEU A 170 -2.59 8.63 -2.65
CA LEU A 170 -1.50 8.04 -1.87
C LEU A 170 -1.99 6.78 -1.14
N LEU A 171 -1.25 5.71 -1.28
CA LEU A 171 -1.12 4.65 -0.31
C LEU A 171 0.03 5.07 0.62
N LEU A 172 -0.31 5.44 1.85
CA LEU A 172 0.71 5.79 2.84
C LEU A 172 1.13 4.54 3.60
N ASP A 173 2.29 3.99 3.25
CA ASP A 173 2.89 2.91 4.03
C ASP A 173 3.63 3.48 5.23
N VAL A 174 3.12 3.16 6.43
CA VAL A 174 3.62 3.65 7.71
C VAL A 174 4.91 2.96 8.10
N ASN A 175 5.09 1.68 7.74
CA ASN A 175 6.33 0.94 7.98
C ASN A 175 7.46 1.49 7.11
N ASN A 176 7.21 1.81 5.84
CA ASN A 176 8.19 2.41 4.94
C ASN A 176 8.65 3.79 5.42
N VAL A 177 7.72 4.60 5.95
CA VAL A 177 8.09 5.87 6.61
C VAL A 177 9.01 5.61 7.81
N TYR A 178 8.69 4.63 8.66
CA TYR A 178 9.53 4.28 9.81
C TYR A 178 10.92 3.77 9.39
N VAL A 179 10.96 2.85 8.43
CA VAL A 179 12.21 2.29 7.88
C VAL A 179 13.10 3.41 7.33
N ASN A 180 12.55 4.27 6.49
CA ASN A 180 13.28 5.40 5.91
C ASN A 180 13.72 6.42 6.96
N ALA A 181 12.87 6.72 7.95
CA ALA A 181 13.24 7.63 9.04
C ALA A 181 14.43 7.09 9.86
N CYS A 182 14.45 5.79 10.15
CA CYS A 182 15.59 5.16 10.82
C CYS A 182 16.85 5.15 9.95
N ASN A 183 16.71 4.81 8.66
CA ASN A 183 17.85 4.67 7.75
C ASN A 183 18.46 6.02 7.35
N PHE A 184 17.66 7.07 7.28
CA PHE A 184 18.09 8.38 6.75
C PHE A 184 18.03 9.52 7.75
N GLY A 185 17.49 9.31 8.96
CA GLY A 185 17.57 10.27 10.06
C GLY A 185 16.63 11.46 9.95
N PHE A 186 15.40 11.26 9.46
CA PHE A 186 14.35 12.29 9.47
C PHE A 186 13.24 11.98 10.48
N ASP A 187 12.36 12.95 10.75
CA ASP A 187 11.23 12.78 11.66
C ASP A 187 10.03 12.14 10.96
N ALA A 188 9.73 10.89 11.32
CA ALA A 188 8.62 10.12 10.77
C ALA A 188 7.25 10.75 11.08
N HIS A 189 7.06 11.37 12.25
CA HIS A 189 5.82 12.03 12.61
C HIS A 189 5.60 13.30 11.77
N ALA A 190 6.65 14.07 11.56
CA ALA A 190 6.59 15.26 10.69
C ALA A 190 6.31 14.87 9.23
N TYR A 191 6.91 13.77 8.74
CA TYR A 191 6.65 13.22 7.40
C TYR A 191 5.17 12.89 7.23
N ILE A 192 4.62 12.08 8.14
CA ILE A 192 3.20 11.68 8.10
C ILE A 192 2.30 12.91 8.13
N ALA A 193 2.51 13.83 9.09
CA ALA A 193 1.70 15.04 9.25
C ALA A 193 1.72 15.95 8.01
N ALA A 194 2.80 15.94 7.22
CA ALA A 194 2.94 16.75 6.01
C ALA A 194 2.17 16.19 4.81
N MET A 195 1.69 14.93 4.85
CA MET A 195 0.96 14.34 3.74
C MET A 195 -0.42 14.98 3.55
N PRO A 196 -0.87 15.18 2.31
CA PRO A 196 -2.17 15.81 2.03
C PRO A 196 -3.32 14.83 2.36
N SER A 197 -4.03 15.04 3.48
CA SER A 197 -5.08 14.14 4.01
C SER A 197 -6.11 13.72 2.97
N ARG A 198 -6.45 14.61 2.02
CA ARG A 198 -7.43 14.33 0.97
C ARG A 198 -6.92 13.39 -0.12
N ARG A 199 -5.61 13.21 -0.22
CA ARG A 199 -4.97 12.31 -1.18
C ARG A 199 -4.73 10.92 -0.60
N ILE A 200 -4.74 10.73 0.71
CA ILE A 200 -4.54 9.43 1.34
C ILE A 200 -5.77 8.57 1.13
N ALA A 201 -5.64 7.55 0.28
CA ALA A 201 -6.69 6.59 0.00
C ALA A 201 -6.78 5.52 1.09
N TYR A 202 -5.66 4.92 1.45
CA TYR A 202 -5.54 3.90 2.50
C TYR A 202 -4.10 3.81 3.01
N LEU A 203 -3.88 2.98 4.03
CA LEU A 203 -2.59 2.81 4.69
C LEU A 203 -2.11 1.36 4.58
N HIS A 204 -0.80 1.18 4.54
CA HIS A 204 -0.15 -0.11 4.79
C HIS A 204 0.56 -0.12 6.14
N MET A 205 0.58 -1.30 6.73
CA MET A 205 1.28 -1.65 7.96
C MET A 205 2.03 -2.97 7.74
N ALA A 206 3.30 -3.01 8.08
CA ALA A 206 4.12 -4.20 7.98
C ALA A 206 5.14 -4.29 9.13
N GLY A 207 5.74 -5.45 9.28
CA GLY A 207 6.95 -5.61 10.08
C GLY A 207 8.18 -5.62 9.19
N HIS A 208 9.34 -5.32 9.76
CA HIS A 208 10.62 -5.23 9.08
C HIS A 208 11.71 -5.98 9.86
N ASP A 209 12.85 -6.23 9.22
CA ASP A 209 14.02 -6.80 9.86
C ASP A 209 15.00 -5.70 10.29
N GLU A 210 15.69 -5.97 11.40
CA GLU A 210 16.76 -5.12 11.89
C GLU A 210 18.12 -5.74 11.55
N GLN A 211 18.91 -5.04 10.75
CA GLN A 211 20.27 -5.42 10.42
C GLN A 211 21.28 -4.58 11.22
N GLY A 212 21.69 -5.08 12.38
CA GLY A 212 22.53 -4.32 13.30
C GLY A 212 21.83 -3.12 13.92
N ALA A 213 22.58 -2.12 14.36
CA ALA A 213 22.05 -0.98 15.11
C ALA A 213 21.46 0.14 14.22
N SER A 214 21.70 0.13 12.92
CA SER A 214 21.45 1.32 12.07
C SER A 214 20.73 1.05 10.75
N LEU A 215 20.45 -0.20 10.39
CA LEU A 215 19.77 -0.52 9.14
C LEU A 215 18.49 -1.29 9.41
N LYS A 216 17.39 -0.77 8.93
CA LYS A 216 16.09 -1.45 8.86
C LYS A 216 15.85 -1.91 7.43
N ILE A 217 15.36 -3.14 7.26
CA ILE A 217 15.03 -3.72 5.96
C ILE A 217 13.55 -4.08 5.95
N ASP A 218 12.83 -3.51 5.03
CA ASP A 218 11.42 -3.76 4.81
C ASP A 218 11.22 -5.15 4.20
N THR A 219 10.89 -6.11 5.04
CA THR A 219 10.77 -7.53 4.64
C THR A 219 9.35 -8.05 4.70
N HIS A 220 8.45 -7.36 5.42
CA HIS A 220 7.10 -7.83 5.74
C HIS A 220 7.07 -9.26 6.35
N GLY A 221 8.17 -9.66 6.99
CA GLY A 221 8.38 -11.01 7.52
C GLY A 221 8.29 -11.12 9.04
N ALA A 222 8.16 -10.00 9.74
CA ALA A 222 8.10 -9.89 11.19
C ALA A 222 6.77 -9.31 11.70
N PRO A 223 6.40 -9.47 12.97
CA PRO A 223 5.31 -8.73 13.60
C PRO A 223 5.55 -7.21 13.52
N VAL A 224 4.47 -6.45 13.46
CA VAL A 224 4.55 -4.99 13.49
C VAL A 224 5.10 -4.53 14.83
N CYS A 225 6.17 -3.74 14.84
CA CYS A 225 6.79 -3.25 16.07
C CYS A 225 6.03 -2.05 16.68
N ASP A 226 6.19 -1.80 17.98
CA ASP A 226 5.46 -0.74 18.68
C ASP A 226 5.64 0.66 18.08
N PRO A 227 6.84 1.10 17.66
CA PRO A 227 6.99 2.40 17.02
C PRO A 227 6.13 2.56 15.75
N VAL A 228 5.96 1.51 14.95
CA VAL A 228 5.10 1.55 13.75
C VAL A 228 3.62 1.65 14.14
N TRP A 229 3.20 0.97 15.22
CA TRP A 229 1.86 1.14 15.80
C TRP A 229 1.60 2.56 16.31
N GLU A 230 2.60 3.19 16.93
CA GLU A 230 2.52 4.60 17.37
C GLU A 230 2.38 5.55 16.18
N LEU A 231 3.12 5.31 15.10
CA LEU A 231 3.01 6.07 13.86
C LEU A 231 1.64 5.90 13.19
N LEU A 232 1.03 4.69 13.22
CA LEU A 232 -0.34 4.49 12.74
C LEU A 232 -1.34 5.33 13.54
N ALA A 233 -1.23 5.31 14.86
CA ALA A 233 -2.09 6.13 15.71
C ALA A 233 -1.92 7.64 15.40
N HIS A 234 -0.68 8.07 15.15
CA HIS A 234 -0.38 9.43 14.71
C HIS A 234 -0.97 9.75 13.33
N ALA A 235 -0.88 8.84 12.37
CA ALA A 235 -1.49 9.01 11.05
C ALA A 235 -3.01 9.22 11.15
N TYR A 236 -3.70 8.44 11.98
CA TYR A 236 -5.12 8.63 12.22
C TYR A 236 -5.44 9.95 12.94
N ALA A 237 -4.58 10.38 13.87
CA ALA A 237 -4.75 11.66 14.54
C ALA A 237 -4.62 12.85 13.57
N CYS A 238 -3.70 12.76 12.60
CA CYS A 238 -3.47 13.81 11.61
C CYS A 238 -4.52 13.83 10.49
N HIS A 239 -4.93 12.64 10.01
CA HIS A 239 -5.67 12.49 8.76
C HIS A 239 -7.07 11.93 8.93
N GLY A 240 -7.46 11.55 10.14
CA GLY A 240 -8.68 10.79 10.42
C GLY A 240 -8.51 9.29 10.07
N GLU A 241 -9.53 8.53 10.42
CA GLU A 241 -9.58 7.09 10.09
C GLU A 241 -9.43 6.86 8.58
N ARG A 242 -8.64 5.87 8.23
CA ARG A 242 -8.44 5.39 6.85
C ARG A 242 -8.47 3.87 6.84
N PRO A 243 -8.93 3.23 5.74
CA PRO A 243 -8.74 1.80 5.56
C PRO A 243 -7.26 1.47 5.72
N THR A 244 -6.94 0.40 6.42
CA THR A 244 -5.55 0.03 6.71
C THR A 244 -5.33 -1.45 6.47
N LEU A 245 -4.34 -1.78 5.66
CA LEU A 245 -3.97 -3.14 5.32
C LEU A 245 -2.77 -3.60 6.15
N LEU A 246 -2.84 -4.81 6.67
CA LEU A 246 -1.67 -5.52 7.21
C LEU A 246 -1.01 -6.31 6.10
N GLU A 247 0.28 -6.05 5.84
CA GLU A 247 1.10 -6.86 4.95
C GLU A 247 1.94 -7.86 5.73
N ARG A 248 1.95 -9.11 5.24
CA ARG A 248 2.81 -10.16 5.71
C ARG A 248 3.18 -11.08 4.54
N ASP A 249 4.42 -10.98 4.07
CA ASP A 249 4.89 -11.66 2.85
C ASP A 249 5.62 -12.95 3.13
N PHE A 250 6.38 -12.95 4.21
CA PHE A 250 7.19 -14.08 4.64
C PHE A 250 6.83 -14.49 6.07
N ASN A 251 7.26 -15.68 6.45
CA ASN A 251 7.08 -16.19 7.81
C ASN A 251 5.63 -16.05 8.28
N LEU A 252 4.68 -16.41 7.41
CA LEU A 252 3.24 -16.30 7.72
C LEU A 252 2.94 -17.03 9.03
N PRO A 253 2.52 -16.32 10.08
CA PRO A 253 2.14 -16.95 11.34
C PRO A 253 0.75 -17.59 11.21
N PRO A 254 0.27 -18.30 12.23
CA PRO A 254 -1.12 -18.73 12.29
C PRO A 254 -2.09 -17.56 12.09
N LEU A 255 -3.24 -17.81 11.44
CA LEU A 255 -4.27 -16.77 11.19
C LEU A 255 -4.68 -16.00 12.44
N SER A 256 -4.70 -16.66 13.60
CA SER A 256 -5.04 -16.02 14.89
C SER A 256 -4.11 -14.85 15.23
N GLU A 257 -2.85 -14.93 14.86
CA GLU A 257 -1.88 -13.84 15.09
C GLU A 257 -2.11 -12.70 14.09
N LEU A 258 -2.34 -13.00 12.80
CA LEU A 258 -2.71 -12.00 11.80
C LEU A 258 -4.01 -11.27 12.16
N TYR A 259 -5.01 -12.02 12.67
CA TYR A 259 -6.24 -11.42 13.15
C TYR A 259 -6.05 -10.56 14.39
N ALA A 260 -5.12 -10.91 15.30
CA ALA A 260 -4.80 -10.05 16.44
C ALA A 260 -4.21 -8.70 16.00
N GLU A 261 -3.35 -8.69 14.96
CA GLU A 261 -2.82 -7.44 14.40
C GLU A 261 -3.91 -6.64 13.66
N THR A 262 -4.79 -7.27 12.87
CA THR A 262 -5.91 -6.55 12.23
C THR A 262 -6.95 -6.06 13.25
N ASP A 263 -7.18 -6.78 14.34
CA ASP A 263 -8.03 -6.32 15.45
C ASP A 263 -7.40 -5.11 16.17
N ARG A 264 -6.06 -5.05 16.29
CA ARG A 264 -5.35 -3.85 16.81
C ARG A 264 -5.52 -2.64 15.89
N ILE A 265 -5.51 -2.83 14.58
CA ILE A 265 -5.83 -1.76 13.61
C ILE A 265 -7.24 -1.22 13.88
N ARG A 266 -8.27 -2.09 13.96
CA ARG A 266 -9.66 -1.69 14.23
C ARG A 266 -9.80 -0.92 15.54
N GLU A 267 -9.09 -1.36 16.58
CA GLU A 267 -9.12 -0.68 17.87
C GLU A 267 -8.53 0.74 17.78
N LEU A 268 -7.44 0.95 17.02
CA LEU A 268 -6.88 2.27 16.78
C LEU A 268 -7.82 3.15 15.95
N GLN A 269 -8.48 2.59 14.93
CA GLN A 269 -9.49 3.28 14.13
C GLN A 269 -10.65 3.75 15.03
N ARG A 270 -11.21 2.85 15.85
CA ARG A 270 -12.30 3.17 16.78
C ARG A 270 -11.92 4.30 17.75
N ARG A 271 -10.70 4.23 18.33
CA ARG A 271 -10.21 5.29 19.26
C ARG A 271 -10.07 6.64 18.57
N SER A 272 -9.58 6.65 17.33
CA SER A 272 -9.47 7.86 16.53
C SER A 272 -10.84 8.49 16.26
N GLY A 273 -11.83 7.68 15.83
CA GLY A 273 -13.20 8.13 15.61
C GLY A 273 -13.85 8.73 16.87
N GLU A 274 -13.68 8.07 18.02
CA GLU A 274 -14.18 8.60 19.30
C GLU A 274 -13.52 9.91 19.71
N ALA A 275 -12.20 10.06 19.50
CA ALA A 275 -11.48 11.28 19.79
C ALA A 275 -11.97 12.43 18.90
N GLN A 276 -12.22 12.16 17.63
CA GLN A 276 -12.72 13.14 16.67
C GLN A 276 -14.15 13.58 17.02
N LEU A 277 -15.05 12.66 17.42
CA LEU A 277 -16.40 13.00 17.88
C LEU A 277 -16.38 13.87 19.13
N ARG A 278 -15.49 13.59 20.10
CA ARG A 278 -15.33 14.43 21.30
C ARG A 278 -14.86 15.84 20.95
N SER A 279 -13.92 15.97 20.00
CA SER A 279 -13.42 17.29 19.55
C SER A 279 -14.48 18.14 18.86
N LEU A 280 -15.50 17.50 18.27
CA LEU A 280 -16.66 18.14 17.64
C LEU A 280 -17.82 18.39 18.61
N GLY A 281 -17.70 18.04 19.90
CA GLY A 281 -18.70 18.28 20.93
C GLY A 281 -19.84 17.24 20.98
N TYR A 282 -19.69 16.10 20.31
CA TYR A 282 -20.68 15.00 20.29
C TYR A 282 -20.39 13.87 21.28
N GLY A 283 -19.43 14.04 22.23
CA GLY A 283 -19.09 13.04 23.24
C GLY A 283 -19.70 13.40 24.59
N THR A 284 -20.53 12.52 25.15
CA THR A 284 -21.01 12.56 26.55
C THR A 284 -19.92 12.07 27.49
#